data_93de048ad6215ef2ed3b4db64ab19757
#
_entry.id   93de048ad6215ef2ed3b4db64ab19757
#
_cell.length_a   1.000
_cell.length_b   1.000
_cell.length_c   1.000
_cell.angle_alpha   90.00
_cell.angle_beta   90.00
_cell.angle_gamma   90.00
#
_symmetry.space_group_name_H-M   'P 1'
#
loop_
_entity.id
_entity.type
_entity.pdbx_description
1 polymer ?
#
loop_
_entity_poly.entity_id
_entity_poly.type
_entity_poly.pdbx_seq_one_letter_code
_entity_poly.pdbx_strand_id
1 'polypeptide(L)'
;MKSPKRILVVAALSAACAVSLQAHADQCRLPPAPSKIPDGSTATQQEMITAMETIKQYNNDVQTYLKCLDFEARQNQLSPGDQTTLHNAAVDQLAHVADEINNQVRTFKSKHG
;
A
#
# COMPACT_ATOMS: atom_id res chain seq x y z
N MET A 1 -38.97 66.97 0.58
CA MET A 1 -39.30 65.56 0.46
C MET A 1 -38.00 64.76 0.34
N LYS A 2 -37.67 64.07 1.38
CA LYS A 2 -36.44 63.28 1.40
C LYS A 2 -36.81 61.83 1.45
N SER A 3 -36.51 61.11 0.39
CA SER A 3 -36.71 59.71 0.33
C SER A 3 -35.66 59.02 1.21
N PRO A 4 -36.05 58.12 2.09
CA PRO A 4 -35.08 57.34 2.82
C PRO A 4 -34.43 56.32 1.89
N LYS A 5 -33.15 56.44 1.76
CA LYS A 5 -32.34 55.47 1.05
C LYS A 5 -32.42 54.15 1.83
N ARG A 6 -33.10 53.20 1.28
CA ARG A 6 -33.08 51.83 1.80
C ARG A 6 -31.75 51.23 1.47
N ILE A 7 -30.93 51.10 2.48
CA ILE A 7 -29.71 50.35 2.41
C ILE A 7 -30.10 48.88 2.40
N LEU A 8 -30.00 48.28 1.24
CA LEU A 8 -30.11 46.81 1.12
C LEU A 8 -28.81 46.23 1.63
N VAL A 9 -28.85 45.74 2.86
CA VAL A 9 -27.79 44.88 3.38
C VAL A 9 -27.93 43.53 2.69
N VAL A 10 -27.11 43.34 1.67
CA VAL A 10 -26.98 42.02 1.08
C VAL A 10 -26.15 41.21 2.06
N ALA A 11 -26.83 40.38 2.83
CA ALA A 11 -26.17 39.33 3.60
C ALA A 11 -25.59 38.33 2.62
N ALA A 12 -24.30 38.42 2.39
CA ALA A 12 -23.58 37.37 1.69
C ALA A 12 -23.59 36.12 2.57
N LEU A 13 -24.45 35.18 2.26
CA LEU A 13 -24.35 33.84 2.78
C LEU A 13 -23.07 33.22 2.20
N SER A 14 -22.03 33.27 2.95
CA SER A 14 -20.85 32.44 2.71
C SER A 14 -21.27 31.00 2.98
N ALA A 15 -21.67 30.29 1.96
CA ALA A 15 -21.76 28.85 2.01
C ALA A 15 -20.33 28.34 2.19
N ALA A 16 -19.92 28.12 3.42
CA ALA A 16 -18.75 27.34 3.72
C ALA A 16 -19.05 25.92 3.19
N CYS A 17 -18.60 25.63 1.99
CA CYS A 17 -18.46 24.26 1.55
C CYS A 17 -17.46 23.62 2.53
N ALA A 18 -17.98 23.02 3.58
CA ALA A 18 -17.25 22.02 4.31
C ALA A 18 -16.98 20.90 3.30
N VAL A 19 -15.86 20.98 2.62
CA VAL A 19 -15.30 19.84 1.95
C VAL A 19 -15.02 18.88 3.06
N SER A 20 -15.95 17.98 3.32
CA SER A 20 -15.67 16.80 4.12
C SER A 20 -14.54 16.09 3.39
N LEU A 21 -13.34 16.35 3.83
CA LEU A 21 -12.23 15.45 3.63
C LEU A 21 -12.66 14.17 4.32
N GLN A 22 -13.41 13.36 3.61
CA GLN A 22 -13.54 11.98 3.97
C GLN A 22 -12.14 11.44 3.80
N ALA A 23 -11.38 11.53 4.87
CA ALA A 23 -10.22 10.73 5.03
C ALA A 23 -10.73 9.30 4.96
N HIS A 24 -10.71 8.73 3.77
CA HIS A 24 -10.80 7.30 3.60
C HIS A 24 -9.50 6.76 4.16
N ALA A 25 -9.43 6.73 5.50
CA ALA A 25 -8.37 6.08 6.25
C ALA A 25 -8.38 4.56 6.08
N ASP A 26 -9.27 4.11 5.24
CA ASP A 26 -9.76 2.77 5.09
C ASP A 26 -9.10 1.99 3.98
N GLN A 27 -8.10 2.50 3.38
CA GLN A 27 -7.59 1.80 2.23
C GLN A 27 -6.24 1.21 2.55
N CYS A 28 -6.29 0.08 3.25
CA CYS A 28 -5.15 -0.81 3.26
C CYS A 28 -4.78 -1.13 1.83
N ARG A 29 -3.59 -0.73 1.40
CA ARG A 29 -3.11 -0.98 0.05
C ARG A 29 -2.12 -2.11 0.08
N LEU A 30 -2.42 -3.14 -0.70
CA LEU A 30 -1.45 -4.20 -0.96
C LEU A 30 -0.23 -3.58 -1.66
N PRO A 31 0.97 -3.69 -1.07
CA PRO A 31 2.17 -3.19 -1.73
C PRO A 31 2.42 -3.93 -3.03
N PRO A 32 2.89 -3.24 -4.09
CA PRO A 32 3.23 -3.89 -5.33
C PRO A 32 4.40 -4.84 -5.13
N ALA A 33 4.30 -6.04 -5.68
CA ALA A 33 5.41 -6.98 -5.67
C ALA A 33 6.59 -6.42 -6.48
N PRO A 34 7.85 -6.67 -6.05
CA PRO A 34 9.01 -6.30 -6.83
C PRO A 34 8.94 -6.90 -8.24
N SER A 35 9.07 -6.04 -9.24
CA SER A 35 8.94 -6.43 -10.65
C SER A 35 10.24 -6.94 -11.27
N LYS A 36 11.36 -6.71 -10.58
CA LYS A 36 12.69 -7.06 -11.07
C LYS A 36 13.43 -7.88 -10.02
N ILE A 37 13.45 -9.18 -10.26
CA ILE A 37 14.34 -10.09 -9.55
C ILE A 37 15.46 -10.43 -10.53
N PRO A 38 16.73 -10.19 -10.17
CA PRO A 38 17.84 -10.42 -11.08
C PRO A 38 18.00 -11.91 -11.37
N ASP A 39 18.48 -12.22 -12.58
CA ASP A 39 18.86 -13.57 -12.94
C ASP A 39 20.17 -13.93 -12.24
N GLY A 40 20.12 -14.90 -11.33
CA GLY A 40 21.28 -15.33 -10.56
C GLY A 40 22.42 -15.88 -11.39
N SER A 41 22.16 -16.31 -12.64
CA SER A 41 23.20 -16.80 -13.54
C SER A 41 24.09 -15.70 -14.11
N THR A 42 23.59 -14.47 -14.16
CA THR A 42 24.27 -13.31 -14.79
C THR A 42 24.46 -12.13 -13.85
N ALA A 43 23.73 -12.10 -12.72
CA ALA A 43 23.76 -11.01 -11.78
C ALA A 43 25.12 -10.90 -11.07
N THR A 44 25.47 -9.68 -10.72
CA THR A 44 26.58 -9.40 -9.81
C THR A 44 26.17 -9.67 -8.36
N GLN A 45 27.16 -9.82 -7.48
CA GLN A 45 26.90 -9.95 -6.05
C GLN A 45 26.13 -8.73 -5.51
N GLN A 46 26.46 -7.53 -5.96
CA GLN A 46 25.77 -6.31 -5.50
C GLN A 46 24.31 -6.28 -5.95
N GLU A 47 24.01 -6.72 -7.16
CA GLU A 47 22.63 -6.83 -7.64
C GLU A 47 21.82 -7.84 -6.82
N MET A 48 22.42 -8.96 -6.44
CA MET A 48 21.77 -9.94 -5.57
C MET A 48 21.52 -9.40 -4.16
N ILE A 49 22.47 -8.67 -3.58
CA ILE A 49 22.31 -8.02 -2.27
C ILE A 49 21.17 -7.00 -2.33
N THR A 50 21.16 -6.12 -3.33
CA THR A 50 20.12 -5.13 -3.52
C THR A 50 18.74 -5.78 -3.70
N ALA A 51 18.66 -6.87 -4.44
CA ALA A 51 17.43 -7.62 -4.60
C ALA A 51 16.93 -8.20 -3.26
N MET A 52 17.80 -8.77 -2.46
CA MET A 52 17.45 -9.31 -1.14
C MET A 52 16.97 -8.21 -0.18
N GLU A 53 17.58 -7.04 -0.22
CA GLU A 53 17.12 -5.87 0.57
C GLU A 53 15.73 -5.41 0.12
N THR A 54 15.49 -5.36 -1.19
CA THR A 54 14.18 -5.02 -1.76
C THR A 54 13.10 -6.01 -1.32
N ILE A 55 13.40 -7.30 -1.34
CA ILE A 55 12.46 -8.34 -0.87
C ILE A 55 12.19 -8.23 0.63
N LYS A 56 13.22 -7.92 1.42
CA LYS A 56 13.05 -7.68 2.85
C LYS A 56 12.13 -6.49 3.12
N GLN A 57 12.30 -5.40 2.38
CA GLN A 57 11.42 -4.24 2.48
C GLN A 57 9.99 -4.60 2.07
N TYR A 58 9.83 -5.31 0.97
CA TYR A 58 8.52 -5.78 0.52
C TYR A 58 7.82 -6.65 1.58
N ASN A 59 8.56 -7.56 2.22
CA ASN A 59 8.01 -8.35 3.32
C ASN A 59 7.51 -7.45 4.47
N ASN A 60 8.26 -6.44 4.85
CA ASN A 60 7.85 -5.49 5.90
C ASN A 60 6.59 -4.72 5.49
N ASP A 61 6.50 -4.31 4.24
CA ASP A 61 5.34 -3.59 3.70
C ASP A 61 4.10 -4.48 3.68
N VAL A 62 4.24 -5.77 3.32
CA VAL A 62 3.16 -6.75 3.40
C VAL A 62 2.72 -6.96 4.86
N GLN A 63 3.64 -7.07 5.80
CA GLN A 63 3.28 -7.19 7.22
C GLN A 63 2.50 -5.96 7.72
N THR A 64 2.87 -4.77 7.28
CA THR A 64 2.14 -3.53 7.58
C THR A 64 0.74 -3.56 6.97
N TYR A 65 0.61 -4.02 5.74
CA TYR A 65 -0.69 -4.21 5.09
C TYR A 65 -1.59 -5.19 5.87
N LEU A 66 -1.05 -6.33 6.32
CA LEU A 66 -1.80 -7.32 7.09
C LEU A 66 -2.30 -6.75 8.43
N LYS A 67 -1.48 -5.94 9.11
CA LYS A 67 -1.90 -5.22 10.33
C LYS A 67 -3.00 -4.21 10.06
N CYS A 68 -2.95 -3.54 8.92
CA CYS A 68 -4.00 -2.64 8.47
C CYS A 68 -5.32 -3.39 8.28
N LEU A 69 -5.33 -4.54 7.62
CA LEU A 69 -6.52 -5.39 7.46
C LEU A 69 -7.11 -5.80 8.82
N ASP A 70 -6.27 -6.18 9.77
CA ASP A 70 -6.69 -6.52 11.11
C ASP A 70 -7.37 -5.34 11.82
N PHE A 71 -6.82 -4.15 11.66
CA PHE A 71 -7.39 -2.93 12.22
C PHE A 71 -8.77 -2.63 11.61
N GLU A 72 -8.91 -2.66 10.29
CA GLU A 72 -10.19 -2.43 9.60
C GLU A 72 -11.24 -3.47 10.02
N ALA A 73 -10.83 -4.73 10.16
CA ALA A 73 -11.74 -5.78 10.62
C ALA A 73 -12.25 -5.52 12.05
N ARG A 74 -11.40 -5.05 12.95
CA ARG A 74 -11.81 -4.68 14.32
C ARG A 74 -12.72 -3.47 14.36
N GLN A 75 -12.63 -2.59 13.39
CA GLN A 75 -13.51 -1.43 13.24
C GLN A 75 -14.81 -1.76 12.48
N ASN A 76 -15.05 -3.02 12.16
CA ASN A 76 -16.17 -3.49 11.34
C ASN A 76 -16.24 -2.83 9.95
N GLN A 77 -15.09 -2.40 9.42
CA GLN A 77 -14.94 -1.82 8.10
C GLN A 77 -14.61 -2.89 7.04
N LEU A 78 -14.26 -4.07 7.49
CA LEU A 78 -13.92 -5.21 6.66
C LEU A 78 -14.61 -6.45 7.20
N SER A 79 -15.31 -7.19 6.32
CA SER A 79 -15.95 -8.44 6.72
C SER A 79 -14.91 -9.54 7.00
N PRO A 80 -15.22 -10.53 7.86
CA PRO A 80 -14.30 -11.65 8.12
C PRO A 80 -13.91 -12.43 6.84
N GLY A 81 -14.85 -12.58 5.91
CA GLY A 81 -14.60 -13.25 4.64
C GLY A 81 -13.65 -12.45 3.74
N ASP A 82 -13.85 -11.15 3.64
CA ASP A 82 -12.97 -10.27 2.86
C ASP A 82 -11.59 -10.19 3.50
N GLN A 83 -11.51 -10.09 4.83
CA GLN A 83 -10.23 -10.11 5.53
C GLN A 83 -9.44 -11.37 5.21
N THR A 84 -10.06 -12.54 5.28
CA THR A 84 -9.42 -13.81 4.97
C THR A 84 -8.94 -13.85 3.52
N THR A 85 -9.78 -13.43 2.58
CA THR A 85 -9.44 -13.40 1.16
C THR A 85 -8.25 -12.49 0.86
N LEU A 86 -8.27 -11.27 1.39
CA LEU A 86 -7.19 -10.29 1.19
C LEU A 86 -5.90 -10.70 1.89
N HIS A 87 -6.01 -11.26 3.09
CA HIS A 87 -4.87 -11.81 3.83
C HIS A 87 -4.18 -12.92 3.04
N ASN A 88 -4.94 -13.90 2.58
CA ASN A 88 -4.40 -15.03 1.85
C ASN A 88 -3.76 -14.60 0.52
N ALA A 89 -4.38 -13.67 -0.20
CA ALA A 89 -3.81 -13.14 -1.44
C ALA A 89 -2.46 -12.45 -1.20
N ALA A 90 -2.32 -11.71 -0.12
CA ALA A 90 -1.06 -11.04 0.24
C ALA A 90 0.03 -12.05 0.63
N VAL A 91 -0.33 -13.06 1.41
CA VAL A 91 0.61 -14.11 1.84
C VAL A 91 1.06 -14.96 0.65
N ASP A 92 0.15 -15.32 -0.25
CA ASP A 92 0.47 -16.08 -1.47
C ASP A 92 1.41 -15.29 -2.39
N GLN A 93 1.16 -13.99 -2.56
CA GLN A 93 2.04 -13.12 -3.34
C GLN A 93 3.44 -13.01 -2.72
N LEU A 94 3.52 -12.86 -1.39
CA LEU A 94 4.79 -12.83 -0.68
C LEU A 94 5.55 -14.16 -0.82
N ALA A 95 4.87 -15.29 -0.68
CA ALA A 95 5.45 -16.61 -0.85
C ALA A 95 6.01 -16.80 -2.27
N HIS A 96 5.27 -16.36 -3.29
CA HIS A 96 5.72 -16.45 -4.68
C HIS A 96 7.01 -15.64 -4.91
N VAL A 97 7.05 -14.41 -4.41
CA VAL A 97 8.25 -13.54 -4.50
C VAL A 97 9.43 -14.15 -3.75
N ALA A 98 9.20 -14.71 -2.57
CA ALA A 98 10.24 -15.37 -1.78
C ALA A 98 10.81 -16.61 -2.49
N ASP A 99 9.97 -17.41 -3.10
CA ASP A 99 10.41 -18.58 -3.87
C ASP A 99 11.24 -18.16 -5.09
N GLU A 100 10.84 -17.12 -5.78
CA GLU A 100 11.57 -16.61 -6.94
C GLU A 100 12.96 -16.11 -6.56
N ILE A 101 13.08 -15.26 -5.54
CA ILE A 101 14.41 -14.78 -5.10
C ILE A 101 15.27 -15.93 -4.57
N ASN A 102 14.70 -16.88 -3.85
CA ASN A 102 15.45 -18.03 -3.36
C ASN A 102 15.99 -18.90 -4.51
N ASN A 103 15.24 -19.06 -5.59
CA ASN A 103 15.70 -19.75 -6.79
C ASN A 103 16.90 -19.01 -7.42
N GLN A 104 16.82 -17.70 -7.54
CA GLN A 104 17.90 -16.89 -8.11
C GLN A 104 19.14 -16.89 -7.21
N VAL A 105 18.97 -16.88 -5.89
CA VAL A 105 20.08 -17.01 -4.93
C VAL A 105 20.79 -18.36 -5.09
N ARG A 106 20.04 -19.46 -5.22
CA ARG A 106 20.61 -20.78 -5.46
C ARG A 106 21.39 -20.83 -6.79
N THR A 107 20.81 -20.27 -7.84
CA THR A 107 21.48 -20.16 -9.15
C THR A 107 22.76 -19.35 -9.06
N PHE A 108 22.73 -18.21 -8.38
CA PHE A 108 23.89 -17.36 -8.16
C PHE A 108 25.01 -18.14 -7.43
N LYS A 109 24.68 -18.80 -6.34
CA LYS A 109 25.63 -19.59 -5.55
C LYS A 109 26.25 -20.72 -6.38
N SER A 110 25.46 -21.40 -7.20
CA SER A 110 25.98 -22.49 -8.04
C SER A 110 26.94 -22.00 -9.13
N LYS A 111 26.82 -20.74 -9.56
CA LYS A 111 27.69 -20.13 -10.58
C LYS A 111 28.96 -19.49 -10.00
N HIS A 112 28.91 -19.04 -8.75
CA HIS A 112 29.98 -18.26 -8.12
C HIS A 112 30.61 -18.95 -6.91
N GLY A 113 30.00 -20.04 -6.51
CA GLY A 113 30.50 -20.85 -5.39
C GLY A 113 31.33 -21.99 -5.85
#